data_10707a85e1e2bbceb5ee3d888c5271d6
#
_entry.id   10707a85e1e2bbceb5ee3d888c5271d6
#
_cell.length_a   1.000
_cell.length_b   1.000
_cell.length_c   1.000
_cell.angle_alpha   90.00
_cell.angle_beta   90.00
_cell.angle_gamma   90.00
#
_symmetry.space_group_name_H-M   'P 1'
#
loop_
_entity.id
_entity.type
_entity.pdbx_description
1 polymer ?
#
loop_
_entity_poly.entity_id
_entity_poly.type
_entity_poly.pdbx_seq_one_letter_code
_entity_poly.pdbx_strand_id
1 'polypeptide(L)'
;MISRLPGLSLPERAWGVVRRWALAWWRILYLGAVVCVLVLSPSSYGKVTRRALARHLYLDTAPVLLGFTVLAALISLVLTRIVVVTAISYGLSRYALEMVIRVLVLELIPLTAALFVAMRCTIPNGTQLALLRQSGHLARLRSAGADPIRVELLPRAVAGVFACITLAALSCVVALVLAYLGVYGFSLAGLPSYTRMFGHVFAPAVTLVFVIKTVLFSLAVALIPMAAGLYDTGERTQPDSELGGLARMFAVLLLIENGSLVGNYY
;
A
#
# COMPACT_ATOMS: atom_id res chain seq x y z
N MET A 1 -23.29 11.52 -20.79
CA MET A 1 -24.23 12.61 -21.17
C MET A 1 -24.14 13.66 -20.07
N ILE A 2 -23.27 14.65 -20.27
CA ILE A 2 -22.97 15.71 -19.29
C ILE A 2 -24.16 16.65 -19.32
N SER A 3 -25.01 16.62 -18.29
CA SER A 3 -26.08 17.60 -18.11
C SER A 3 -25.46 18.99 -17.95
N ARG A 4 -25.55 19.79 -18.96
CA ARG A 4 -25.22 21.21 -18.97
C ARG A 4 -26.13 21.91 -17.95
N LEU A 5 -25.58 22.25 -16.80
CA LEU A 5 -26.18 23.29 -15.96
C LEU A 5 -25.89 24.62 -16.65
N PRO A 6 -26.89 25.32 -17.15
CA PRO A 6 -26.71 26.62 -17.81
C PRO A 6 -26.44 27.67 -16.72
N GLY A 7 -25.33 28.37 -16.79
CA GLY A 7 -25.11 29.61 -16.07
C GLY A 7 -23.90 29.76 -15.17
N LEU A 8 -23.12 28.69 -14.93
CA LEU A 8 -21.91 28.85 -14.12
C LEU A 8 -20.72 29.29 -14.99
N SER A 9 -20.08 30.39 -14.62
CA SER A 9 -18.85 30.88 -15.25
C SER A 9 -17.71 29.85 -15.13
N LEU A 10 -16.76 29.81 -16.07
CA LEU A 10 -15.60 28.92 -16.06
C LEU A 10 -14.84 28.92 -14.71
N PRO A 11 -14.62 30.09 -14.05
CA PRO A 11 -13.94 30.12 -12.74
C PRO A 11 -14.76 29.48 -11.61
N GLU A 12 -16.10 29.55 -11.64
CA GLU A 12 -16.95 28.91 -10.62
C GLU A 12 -16.93 27.37 -10.74
N ARG A 13 -16.84 26.85 -11.97
CA ARG A 13 -16.69 25.41 -12.21
C ARG A 13 -15.32 24.92 -11.74
N ALA A 14 -14.25 25.66 -12.06
CA ALA A 14 -12.90 25.36 -11.61
C ALA A 14 -12.80 25.38 -10.08
N TRP A 15 -13.39 26.41 -9.44
CA TRP A 15 -13.44 26.50 -7.98
C TRP A 15 -14.20 25.34 -7.35
N GLY A 16 -15.31 24.91 -7.94
CA GLY A 16 -16.07 23.74 -7.46
C GLY A 16 -15.27 22.43 -7.55
N VAL A 17 -14.44 22.25 -8.58
CA VAL A 17 -13.56 21.08 -8.73
C VAL A 17 -12.45 21.10 -7.68
N VAL A 18 -11.76 22.25 -7.53
CA VAL A 18 -10.67 22.41 -6.53
C VAL A 18 -11.20 22.17 -5.11
N ARG A 19 -12.36 22.74 -4.77
CA ARG A 19 -12.97 22.55 -3.45
C ARG A 19 -13.33 21.08 -3.19
N ARG A 20 -13.92 20.38 -4.16
CA ARG A 20 -14.23 18.94 -4.05
C ARG A 20 -12.96 18.11 -3.87
N TRP A 21 -11.93 18.43 -4.63
CA TRP A 21 -10.61 17.78 -4.51
C TRP A 21 -10.00 18.00 -3.12
N ALA A 22 -9.98 19.23 -2.63
CA ALA A 22 -9.47 19.56 -1.30
C ALA A 22 -10.27 18.87 -0.17
N LEU A 23 -11.61 18.84 -0.29
CA LEU A 23 -12.47 18.14 0.67
C LEU A 23 -12.23 16.62 0.66
N ALA A 24 -11.95 16.01 -0.49
CA ALA A 24 -11.63 14.59 -0.56
C ALA A 24 -10.33 14.28 0.19
N TRP A 25 -9.29 15.11 0.00
CA TRP A 25 -8.03 14.97 0.75
C TRP A 25 -8.21 15.17 2.25
N TRP A 26 -8.97 16.19 2.65
CA TRP A 26 -9.30 16.43 4.05
C TRP A 26 -9.98 15.22 4.70
N ARG A 27 -10.94 14.61 4.01
CA ARG A 27 -11.65 13.42 4.49
C ARG A 27 -10.70 12.21 4.66
N ILE A 28 -9.77 12.02 3.74
CA ILE A 28 -8.75 10.94 3.83
C ILE A 28 -7.86 11.16 5.06
N LEU A 29 -7.33 12.38 5.23
CA LEU A 29 -6.49 12.73 6.36
C LEU A 29 -7.23 12.60 7.70
N TYR A 30 -8.46 13.11 7.76
CA TYR A 30 -9.31 12.98 8.93
C TYR A 30 -9.57 11.51 9.29
N LEU A 31 -9.93 10.68 8.29
CA LEU A 31 -10.14 9.26 8.50
C LEU A 31 -8.85 8.57 8.98
N GLY A 32 -7.72 8.91 8.39
CA GLY A 32 -6.41 8.42 8.80
C GLY A 32 -6.10 8.75 10.26
N ALA A 33 -6.32 10.00 10.66
CA ALA A 33 -6.14 10.43 12.05
C ALA A 33 -7.06 9.66 13.02
N VAL A 34 -8.35 9.51 12.66
CA VAL A 34 -9.32 8.76 13.49
C VAL A 34 -8.90 7.29 13.61
N VAL A 35 -8.50 6.65 12.52
CA VAL A 35 -8.05 5.25 12.54
C VAL A 35 -6.77 5.11 13.37
N CYS A 36 -5.80 6.01 13.24
CA CYS A 36 -4.57 6.00 14.06
C CYS A 36 -4.90 6.12 15.56
N VAL A 37 -5.77 7.04 15.95
CA VAL A 37 -6.20 7.19 17.35
C VAL A 37 -6.91 5.93 17.84
N LEU A 38 -7.78 5.32 17.03
CA LEU A 38 -8.50 4.10 17.39
C LEU A 38 -7.56 2.89 17.51
N VAL A 39 -6.55 2.79 16.65
CA VAL A 39 -5.53 1.72 16.72
C VAL A 39 -4.72 1.83 18.00
N LEU A 40 -4.36 3.05 18.41
CA LEU A 40 -3.60 3.30 19.64
C LEU A 40 -4.45 3.18 20.92
N SER A 41 -5.78 3.23 20.80
CA SER A 41 -6.69 3.17 21.96
C SER A 41 -7.03 1.74 22.36
N PRO A 42 -6.64 1.26 23.57
CA PRO A 42 -6.98 -0.09 24.05
C PRO A 42 -8.49 -0.35 24.11
N SER A 43 -9.29 0.70 24.34
CA SER A 43 -10.76 0.62 24.43
C SER A 43 -11.41 0.22 23.10
N SER A 44 -10.71 0.32 21.98
CA SER A 44 -11.21 -0.06 20.64
C SER A 44 -11.22 -1.56 20.42
N TYR A 45 -10.49 -2.35 21.24
CA TYR A 45 -10.31 -3.80 21.08
C TYR A 45 -11.27 -4.64 21.91
N GLY A 46 -12.57 -4.34 21.83
CA GLY A 46 -13.63 -5.19 22.42
C GLY A 46 -13.67 -6.60 21.81
N LYS A 47 -14.31 -7.55 22.49
CA LYS A 47 -14.39 -8.95 22.02
C LYS A 47 -14.91 -9.10 20.59
N VAL A 48 -15.87 -8.26 20.17
CA VAL A 48 -16.44 -8.25 18.81
C VAL A 48 -15.41 -7.76 17.81
N THR A 49 -14.76 -6.63 18.08
CA THR A 49 -13.74 -6.04 17.21
C THR A 49 -12.52 -6.95 17.05
N ARG A 50 -12.08 -7.62 18.11
CA ARG A 50 -10.97 -8.59 18.05
C ARG A 50 -11.28 -9.79 17.16
N ARG A 51 -12.50 -10.33 17.22
CA ARG A 51 -12.91 -11.43 16.33
C ARG A 51 -13.00 -10.98 14.88
N ALA A 52 -13.58 -9.81 14.63
CA ALA A 52 -13.64 -9.22 13.30
C ALA A 52 -12.22 -8.95 12.75
N LEU A 53 -11.33 -8.38 13.57
CA LEU A 53 -9.94 -8.13 13.22
C LEU A 53 -9.19 -9.43 12.84
N ALA A 54 -9.27 -10.46 13.69
CA ALA A 54 -8.62 -11.75 13.42
C ALA A 54 -9.14 -12.39 12.12
N ARG A 55 -10.44 -12.29 11.85
CA ARG A 55 -11.05 -12.78 10.62
C ARG A 55 -10.53 -12.02 9.39
N HIS A 56 -10.52 -10.69 9.43
CA HIS A 56 -10.03 -9.87 8.31
C HIS A 56 -8.52 -10.05 8.10
N LEU A 57 -7.72 -10.10 9.17
CA LEU A 57 -6.28 -10.41 9.07
C LEU A 57 -6.03 -11.72 8.32
N TYR A 58 -6.77 -12.76 8.66
CA TYR A 58 -6.62 -14.06 8.00
C TYR A 58 -7.10 -14.04 6.55
N LEU A 59 -8.33 -13.52 6.30
CA LEU A 59 -8.92 -13.53 4.96
C LEU A 59 -8.21 -12.61 3.97
N ASP A 60 -7.67 -11.49 4.43
CA ASP A 60 -6.99 -10.52 3.56
C ASP A 60 -5.51 -10.88 3.34
N THR A 61 -4.89 -11.65 4.25
CA THR A 61 -3.46 -11.96 4.17
C THR A 61 -3.18 -13.38 3.68
N ALA A 62 -3.79 -14.40 4.29
CA ALA A 62 -3.42 -15.80 4.04
C ALA A 62 -3.59 -16.26 2.58
N PRO A 63 -4.72 -16.01 1.90
CA PRO A 63 -4.92 -16.49 0.53
C PRO A 63 -4.06 -15.74 -0.50
N VAL A 64 -3.60 -14.54 -0.14
CA VAL A 64 -2.85 -13.65 -1.01
C VAL A 64 -1.34 -13.86 -0.88
N LEU A 65 -0.90 -14.29 0.30
CA LEU A 65 0.49 -14.39 0.69
C LEU A 65 1.29 -15.31 -0.24
N LEU A 66 0.83 -16.53 -0.45
CA LEU A 66 1.54 -17.51 -1.29
C LEU A 66 1.59 -17.07 -2.76
N GLY A 67 0.47 -16.62 -3.32
CA GLY A 67 0.40 -16.18 -4.71
C GLY A 67 1.31 -14.98 -4.99
N PHE A 68 1.29 -13.98 -4.10
CA PHE A 68 2.15 -12.82 -4.24
C PHE A 68 3.63 -13.15 -4.05
N THR A 69 3.97 -14.01 -3.08
CA THR A 69 5.37 -14.40 -2.84
C THR A 69 5.96 -15.13 -4.04
N VAL A 70 5.19 -16.02 -4.69
CA VAL A 70 5.62 -16.68 -5.94
C VAL A 70 5.80 -15.65 -7.06
N LEU A 71 4.87 -14.72 -7.23
CA LEU A 71 4.97 -13.66 -8.23
C LEU A 71 6.21 -12.78 -7.98
N ALA A 72 6.43 -12.36 -6.74
CA ALA A 72 7.59 -11.56 -6.34
C ALA A 72 8.90 -12.34 -6.56
N ALA A 73 8.92 -13.65 -6.29
CA ALA A 73 10.06 -14.51 -6.58
C ALA A 73 10.40 -14.58 -8.07
N LEU A 74 9.38 -14.74 -8.92
CA LEU A 74 9.58 -14.76 -10.38
C LEU A 74 10.10 -13.42 -10.91
N ILE A 75 9.51 -12.32 -10.47
CA ILE A 75 9.98 -10.97 -10.82
C ILE A 75 11.43 -10.77 -10.35
N SER A 76 11.74 -11.19 -9.13
CA SER A 76 13.08 -11.08 -8.55
C SER A 76 14.11 -11.88 -9.35
N LEU A 77 13.79 -13.10 -9.77
CA LEU A 77 14.67 -13.93 -10.62
C LEU A 77 14.96 -13.25 -11.96
N VAL A 78 13.93 -12.78 -12.63
CA VAL A 78 14.06 -12.14 -13.95
C VAL A 78 14.90 -10.87 -13.84
N LEU A 79 14.57 -9.99 -12.89
CA LEU A 79 15.29 -8.73 -12.72
C LEU A 79 16.75 -8.95 -12.27
N THR A 80 16.98 -9.86 -11.32
CA THR A 80 18.34 -10.21 -10.91
C THR A 80 19.16 -10.69 -12.12
N ARG A 81 18.57 -11.54 -12.98
CA ARG A 81 19.25 -12.05 -14.17
C ARG A 81 19.58 -10.93 -15.16
N ILE A 82 18.61 -10.03 -15.44
CA ILE A 82 18.80 -8.89 -16.34
C ILE A 82 19.91 -7.99 -15.82
N VAL A 83 19.84 -7.57 -14.55
CA VAL A 83 20.80 -6.63 -13.96
C VAL A 83 22.21 -7.24 -13.92
N VAL A 84 22.33 -8.51 -13.51
CA VAL A 84 23.63 -9.19 -13.42
C VAL A 84 24.28 -9.32 -14.80
N VAL A 85 23.54 -9.80 -15.82
CA VAL A 85 24.07 -9.94 -17.18
C VAL A 85 24.46 -8.58 -17.76
N THR A 86 23.63 -7.57 -17.56
CA THR A 86 23.91 -6.20 -18.01
C THR A 86 25.14 -5.64 -17.32
N ALA A 87 25.25 -5.76 -16.02
CA ALA A 87 26.41 -5.26 -15.26
C ALA A 87 27.73 -5.95 -15.70
N ILE A 88 27.70 -7.26 -15.96
CA ILE A 88 28.85 -8.00 -16.50
C ILE A 88 29.25 -7.45 -17.88
N SER A 89 28.29 -7.21 -18.76
CA SER A 89 28.52 -6.70 -20.12
C SER A 89 29.20 -5.31 -20.14
N TYR A 90 28.94 -4.50 -19.12
CA TYR A 90 29.58 -3.18 -18.94
C TYR A 90 30.82 -3.18 -18.03
N GLY A 91 31.30 -4.36 -17.61
CA GLY A 91 32.45 -4.46 -16.70
C GLY A 91 32.16 -4.01 -15.26
N LEU A 92 30.88 -3.86 -14.88
CA LEU A 92 30.41 -3.40 -13.58
C LEU A 92 29.97 -4.55 -12.66
N SER A 93 30.51 -5.75 -12.83
CA SER A 93 30.13 -6.96 -12.08
C SER A 93 30.19 -6.78 -10.56
N ARG A 94 31.13 -5.95 -10.08
CA ARG A 94 31.29 -5.61 -8.65
C ARG A 94 30.05 -4.92 -8.06
N TYR A 95 29.35 -4.12 -8.87
CA TYR A 95 28.18 -3.34 -8.42
C TYR A 95 26.85 -4.03 -8.71
N ALA A 96 26.86 -5.15 -9.46
CA ALA A 96 25.65 -5.83 -9.88
C ALA A 96 24.72 -6.17 -8.71
N LEU A 97 25.27 -6.74 -7.65
CA LEU A 97 24.49 -7.17 -6.48
C LEU A 97 23.94 -5.97 -5.71
N GLU A 98 24.74 -4.92 -5.54
CA GLU A 98 24.30 -3.69 -4.88
C GLU A 98 23.13 -3.06 -5.63
N MET A 99 23.22 -2.96 -6.95
CA MET A 99 22.12 -2.45 -7.79
C MET A 99 20.87 -3.29 -7.69
N VAL A 100 20.99 -4.63 -7.70
CA VAL A 100 19.83 -5.53 -7.53
C VAL A 100 19.16 -5.26 -6.19
N ILE A 101 19.90 -5.20 -5.09
CA ILE A 101 19.32 -4.99 -3.76
C ILE A 101 18.66 -3.61 -3.68
N ARG A 102 19.33 -2.55 -4.13
CA ARG A 102 18.77 -1.18 -4.09
C ARG A 102 17.48 -1.07 -4.92
N VAL A 103 17.50 -1.45 -6.18
CA VAL A 103 16.35 -1.28 -7.08
C VAL A 103 15.23 -2.26 -6.74
N LEU A 104 15.57 -3.55 -6.55
CA LEU A 104 14.56 -4.57 -6.37
C LEU A 104 13.96 -4.54 -4.96
N VAL A 105 14.82 -4.58 -3.93
CA VAL A 105 14.35 -4.76 -2.55
C VAL A 105 13.88 -3.46 -1.93
N LEU A 106 14.61 -2.34 -2.14
CA LEU A 106 14.24 -1.07 -1.52
C LEU A 106 13.14 -0.31 -2.29
N GLU A 107 13.03 -0.49 -3.62
CA GLU A 107 12.07 0.29 -4.41
C GLU A 107 10.92 -0.58 -4.93
N LEU A 108 11.21 -1.60 -5.73
CA LEU A 108 10.19 -2.32 -6.49
C LEU A 108 9.27 -3.20 -5.63
N ILE A 109 9.82 -3.94 -4.66
CA ILE A 109 9.03 -4.89 -3.85
C ILE A 109 8.02 -4.18 -2.97
N PRO A 110 8.33 -3.13 -2.19
CA PRO A 110 7.34 -2.43 -1.39
C PRO A 110 6.22 -1.82 -2.24
N LEU A 111 6.56 -1.24 -3.39
CA LEU A 111 5.58 -0.66 -4.31
C LEU A 111 4.65 -1.73 -4.90
N THR A 112 5.21 -2.84 -5.41
CA THR A 112 4.40 -3.94 -5.98
C THR A 112 3.54 -4.63 -4.94
N ALA A 113 4.04 -4.80 -3.70
CA ALA A 113 3.26 -5.32 -2.58
C ALA A 113 2.07 -4.40 -2.25
N ALA A 114 2.31 -3.09 -2.17
CA ALA A 114 1.27 -2.11 -1.92
C ALA A 114 0.18 -2.14 -3.01
N LEU A 115 0.57 -2.15 -4.29
CA LEU A 115 -0.36 -2.22 -5.41
C LEU A 115 -1.16 -3.53 -5.42
N PHE A 116 -0.51 -4.65 -5.12
CA PHE A 116 -1.17 -5.95 -5.09
C PHE A 116 -2.21 -6.03 -3.96
N VAL A 117 -1.87 -5.55 -2.76
CA VAL A 117 -2.81 -5.45 -1.63
C VAL A 117 -3.95 -4.48 -1.96
N ALA A 118 -3.65 -3.37 -2.64
CA ALA A 118 -4.68 -2.45 -3.11
C ALA A 118 -5.73 -3.17 -3.95
N MET A 119 -5.28 -3.86 -4.98
CA MET A 119 -6.17 -4.51 -5.94
C MET A 119 -6.92 -5.70 -5.34
N ARG A 120 -6.26 -6.50 -4.50
CA ARG A 120 -6.83 -7.77 -4.00
C ARG A 120 -7.63 -7.62 -2.71
N CYS A 121 -7.26 -6.69 -1.86
CA CYS A 121 -7.82 -6.57 -0.51
C CYS A 121 -8.55 -5.23 -0.29
N THR A 122 -7.85 -4.11 -0.42
CA THR A 122 -8.38 -2.85 0.12
C THR A 122 -9.40 -2.16 -0.79
N ILE A 123 -9.28 -2.28 -2.11
CA ILE A 123 -10.31 -1.78 -3.05
C ILE A 123 -11.61 -2.58 -2.88
N PRO A 124 -11.61 -3.93 -2.90
CA PRO A 124 -12.82 -4.70 -2.59
C PRO A 124 -13.43 -4.39 -1.23
N ASN A 125 -12.61 -4.20 -0.20
CA ASN A 125 -13.07 -3.81 1.13
C ASN A 125 -13.73 -2.41 1.12
N GLY A 126 -13.20 -1.46 0.35
CA GLY A 126 -13.79 -0.13 0.13
C GLY A 126 -15.16 -0.22 -0.55
N THR A 127 -15.28 -1.05 -1.60
CA THR A 127 -16.55 -1.29 -2.32
C THR A 127 -17.60 -1.94 -1.40
N GLN A 128 -17.20 -2.94 -0.59
CA GLN A 128 -18.09 -3.52 0.40
C GLN A 128 -18.57 -2.50 1.42
N LEU A 129 -17.70 -1.59 1.87
CA LEU A 129 -18.06 -0.52 2.80
C LEU A 129 -19.08 0.45 2.16
N ALA A 130 -18.93 0.75 0.89
CA ALA A 130 -19.92 1.55 0.13
C ALA A 130 -21.30 0.87 0.07
N LEU A 131 -21.33 -0.44 -0.18
CA LEU A 131 -22.56 -1.25 -0.17
C LEU A 131 -23.22 -1.28 1.21
N LEU A 132 -22.45 -1.45 2.30
CA LEU A 132 -22.94 -1.39 3.67
C LEU A 132 -23.54 -0.03 4.02
N ARG A 133 -22.96 1.04 3.49
CA ARG A 133 -23.52 2.38 3.62
C ARG A 133 -24.84 2.52 2.86
N GLN A 134 -24.88 2.10 1.59
CA GLN A 134 -26.08 2.19 0.74
C GLN A 134 -27.26 1.36 1.28
N SER A 135 -26.99 0.20 1.87
CA SER A 135 -28.00 -0.66 2.51
C SER A 135 -28.52 -0.11 3.85
N GLY A 136 -27.99 1.01 4.32
CA GLY A 136 -28.35 1.62 5.60
C GLY A 136 -27.82 0.85 6.83
N HIS A 137 -26.92 -0.14 6.62
CA HIS A 137 -26.36 -0.94 7.72
C HIS A 137 -25.57 -0.06 8.70
N LEU A 138 -24.78 0.88 8.20
CA LEU A 138 -24.01 1.81 9.05
C LEU A 138 -24.90 2.74 9.87
N ALA A 139 -26.04 3.16 9.31
CA ALA A 139 -27.04 3.95 10.06
C ALA A 139 -27.70 3.12 11.16
N ARG A 140 -28.05 1.86 10.87
CA ARG A 140 -28.59 0.93 11.88
C ARG A 140 -27.62 0.63 13.01
N LEU A 141 -26.33 0.46 12.72
CA LEU A 141 -25.30 0.32 13.76
C LEU A 141 -25.25 1.54 14.67
N ARG A 142 -25.31 2.74 14.09
CA ARG A 142 -25.29 4.00 14.86
C ARG A 142 -26.53 4.15 15.73
N SER A 143 -27.72 3.80 15.23
CA SER A 143 -28.95 3.83 16.03
C SER A 143 -28.96 2.78 17.16
N ALA A 144 -28.22 1.69 16.99
CA ALA A 144 -28.01 0.66 18.03
C ALA A 144 -26.91 1.05 19.05
N GLY A 145 -26.35 2.27 18.97
CA GLY A 145 -25.31 2.75 19.89
C GLY A 145 -23.89 2.23 19.58
N ALA A 146 -23.70 1.55 18.44
CA ALA A 146 -22.39 1.07 18.02
C ALA A 146 -21.73 2.07 17.06
N ASP A 147 -20.42 2.34 17.23
CA ASP A 147 -19.68 3.17 16.29
C ASP A 147 -19.31 2.37 15.03
N PRO A 148 -19.86 2.71 13.85
CA PRO A 148 -19.59 2.00 12.61
C PRO A 148 -18.10 2.01 12.22
N ILE A 149 -17.36 3.06 12.59
CA ILE A 149 -15.92 3.17 12.30
C ILE A 149 -15.16 2.09 13.09
N ARG A 150 -15.49 1.89 14.35
CA ARG A 150 -14.83 0.87 15.20
C ARG A 150 -15.16 -0.56 14.77
N VAL A 151 -16.40 -0.82 14.36
CA VAL A 151 -16.87 -2.18 14.10
C VAL A 151 -16.52 -2.64 12.68
N GLU A 152 -16.70 -1.78 11.69
CA GLU A 152 -16.59 -2.15 10.28
C GLU A 152 -15.30 -1.67 9.62
N LEU A 153 -14.87 -0.43 9.89
CA LEU A 153 -13.75 0.16 9.19
C LEU A 153 -12.40 -0.20 9.82
N LEU A 154 -12.27 -0.09 11.13
CA LEU A 154 -11.02 -0.32 11.85
C LEU A 154 -10.43 -1.72 11.58
N PRO A 155 -11.19 -2.83 11.65
CA PRO A 155 -10.64 -4.17 11.38
C PRO A 155 -10.12 -4.32 9.96
N ARG A 156 -10.82 -3.75 8.96
CA ARG A 156 -10.42 -3.81 7.55
C ARG A 156 -9.18 -2.95 7.28
N ALA A 157 -9.10 -1.75 7.87
CA ALA A 157 -7.95 -0.87 7.72
C ALA A 157 -6.68 -1.50 8.31
N VAL A 158 -6.76 -2.02 9.53
CA VAL A 158 -5.63 -2.69 10.19
C VAL A 158 -5.21 -3.95 9.43
N ALA A 159 -6.17 -4.73 8.92
CA ALA A 159 -5.88 -5.91 8.11
C ALA A 159 -5.16 -5.54 6.80
N GLY A 160 -5.58 -4.47 6.12
CA GLY A 160 -4.92 -3.98 4.91
C GLY A 160 -3.47 -3.51 5.16
N VAL A 161 -3.25 -2.76 6.24
CA VAL A 161 -1.90 -2.34 6.65
C VAL A 161 -1.03 -3.55 6.97
N PHE A 162 -1.54 -4.48 7.76
CA PHE A 162 -0.82 -5.70 8.14
C PHE A 162 -0.47 -6.56 6.92
N ALA A 163 -1.43 -6.78 6.00
CA ALA A 163 -1.22 -7.53 4.78
C ALA A 163 -0.10 -6.89 3.93
N CYS A 164 -0.13 -5.57 3.74
CA CYS A 164 0.88 -4.86 2.95
C CYS A 164 2.29 -5.02 3.54
N ILE A 165 2.44 -4.79 4.84
CA ILE A 165 3.74 -4.90 5.52
C ILE A 165 4.24 -6.35 5.48
N THR A 166 3.38 -7.33 5.74
CA THR A 166 3.73 -8.75 5.75
C THR A 166 4.15 -9.24 4.35
N LEU A 167 3.40 -8.87 3.32
CA LEU A 167 3.73 -9.21 1.93
C LEU A 167 5.06 -8.58 1.50
N ALA A 168 5.25 -7.29 1.78
CA ALA A 168 6.51 -6.61 1.48
C ALA A 168 7.69 -7.26 2.20
N ALA A 169 7.59 -7.49 3.52
CA ALA A 169 8.67 -8.08 4.31
C ALA A 169 9.04 -9.49 3.82
N LEU A 170 8.04 -10.36 3.62
CA LEU A 170 8.30 -11.73 3.16
C LEU A 170 8.93 -11.74 1.75
N SER A 171 8.42 -10.92 0.85
CA SER A 171 8.94 -10.83 -0.51
C SER A 171 10.34 -10.22 -0.57
N CYS A 172 10.67 -9.28 0.32
CA CYS A 172 12.03 -8.76 0.47
C CYS A 172 13.00 -9.88 0.90
N VAL A 173 12.63 -10.70 1.87
CA VAL A 173 13.47 -11.84 2.30
C VAL A 173 13.69 -12.82 1.15
N VAL A 174 12.62 -13.19 0.45
CA VAL A 174 12.71 -14.10 -0.71
C VAL A 174 13.60 -13.49 -1.81
N ALA A 175 13.44 -12.22 -2.12
CA ALA A 175 14.24 -11.54 -3.13
C ALA A 175 15.72 -11.46 -2.76
N LEU A 176 16.06 -11.22 -1.48
CA LEU A 176 17.43 -11.23 -0.99
C LEU A 176 18.07 -12.61 -1.15
N VAL A 177 17.35 -13.67 -0.80
CA VAL A 177 17.83 -15.05 -1.01
C VAL A 177 18.05 -15.34 -2.49
N LEU A 178 17.10 -14.96 -3.35
CA LEU A 178 17.22 -15.17 -4.79
C LEU A 178 18.33 -14.32 -5.43
N ALA A 179 18.54 -13.11 -4.96
CA ALA A 179 19.66 -12.27 -5.41
C ALA A 179 21.01 -12.90 -5.04
N TYR A 180 21.13 -13.46 -3.84
CA TYR A 180 22.31 -14.23 -3.45
C TYR A 180 22.54 -15.42 -4.38
N LEU A 181 21.52 -16.27 -4.58
CA LEU A 181 21.60 -17.44 -5.43
C LEU A 181 21.87 -17.08 -6.90
N GLY A 182 21.35 -15.97 -7.37
CA GLY A 182 21.55 -15.48 -8.74
C GLY A 182 22.99 -15.04 -9.04
N VAL A 183 23.73 -14.56 -8.03
CA VAL A 183 25.10 -14.07 -8.18
C VAL A 183 26.14 -15.13 -7.78
N TYR A 184 25.95 -15.80 -6.65
CA TYR A 184 26.94 -16.73 -6.07
C TYR A 184 26.57 -18.21 -6.27
N GLY A 185 25.37 -18.51 -6.79
CA GLY A 185 24.87 -19.87 -6.86
C GLY A 185 24.66 -20.48 -5.46
N PHE A 186 24.79 -21.79 -5.35
CA PHE A 186 24.65 -22.52 -4.07
C PHE A 186 25.95 -22.57 -3.25
N SER A 187 26.95 -21.75 -3.58
CA SER A 187 28.23 -21.72 -2.88
C SER A 187 28.17 -20.82 -1.63
N LEU A 188 28.55 -21.34 -0.48
CA LEU A 188 28.67 -20.56 0.77
C LEU A 188 29.88 -19.63 0.79
N ALA A 189 30.81 -19.75 -0.15
CA ALA A 189 32.02 -18.92 -0.21
C ALA A 189 31.71 -17.43 -0.45
N GLY A 190 30.59 -17.11 -1.07
CA GLY A 190 30.13 -15.73 -1.30
C GLY A 190 29.48 -15.05 -0.08
N LEU A 191 29.16 -15.78 0.97
CA LEU A 191 28.41 -15.28 2.11
C LEU A 191 29.08 -14.10 2.84
N PRO A 192 30.41 -14.09 3.11
CA PRO A 192 31.07 -12.97 3.77
C PRO A 192 31.03 -11.67 2.92
N SER A 193 31.14 -11.79 1.61
CA SER A 193 31.05 -10.66 0.69
C SER A 193 29.60 -10.13 0.61
N TYR A 194 28.64 -11.03 0.59
CA TYR A 194 27.22 -10.70 0.57
C TYR A 194 26.79 -9.96 1.85
N THR A 195 27.15 -10.48 3.03
CA THR A 195 26.79 -9.84 4.31
C THR A 195 27.43 -8.47 4.48
N ARG A 196 28.65 -8.30 4.02
CA ARG A 196 29.34 -6.97 4.02
C ARG A 196 28.59 -5.98 3.12
N MET A 197 28.22 -6.40 1.91
CA MET A 197 27.46 -5.58 0.99
C MET A 197 26.06 -5.25 1.51
N PHE A 198 25.38 -6.24 2.07
CA PHE A 198 24.08 -6.07 2.72
C PHE A 198 24.15 -5.00 3.82
N GLY A 199 25.18 -5.08 4.71
CA GLY A 199 25.39 -4.07 5.75
C GLY A 199 25.70 -2.68 5.20
N HIS A 200 26.32 -2.58 4.02
CA HIS A 200 26.56 -1.31 3.36
C HIS A 200 25.30 -0.70 2.75
N VAL A 201 24.47 -1.51 2.10
CA VAL A 201 23.20 -1.06 1.50
C VAL A 201 22.17 -0.70 2.57
N PHE A 202 22.03 -1.53 3.59
CA PHE A 202 21.11 -1.30 4.71
C PHE A 202 21.74 -0.48 5.84
N ALA A 203 22.39 0.63 5.48
CA ALA A 203 22.80 1.63 6.46
C ALA A 203 21.60 2.12 7.29
N PRO A 204 21.77 2.53 8.55
CA PRO A 204 20.65 2.92 9.42
C PRO A 204 19.71 3.96 8.80
N ALA A 205 20.27 4.94 8.08
CA ALA A 205 19.48 5.97 7.39
C ALA A 205 18.59 5.38 6.28
N VAL A 206 19.15 4.53 5.41
CA VAL A 206 18.42 3.87 4.32
C VAL A 206 17.34 2.94 4.87
N THR A 207 17.66 2.19 5.92
CA THR A 207 16.71 1.32 6.59
C THR A 207 15.54 2.10 7.19
N LEU A 208 15.80 3.26 7.80
CA LEU A 208 14.76 4.12 8.34
C LEU A 208 13.83 4.64 7.22
N VAL A 209 14.41 5.14 6.13
CA VAL A 209 13.64 5.60 4.95
C VAL A 209 12.77 4.46 4.40
N PHE A 210 13.34 3.26 4.26
CA PHE A 210 12.63 2.07 3.79
C PHE A 210 11.44 1.69 4.69
N VAL A 211 11.62 1.70 6.02
CA VAL A 211 10.55 1.40 6.97
C VAL A 211 9.45 2.46 6.90
N ILE A 212 9.81 3.75 6.91
CA ILE A 212 8.85 4.85 6.79
C ILE A 212 8.07 4.74 5.47
N LYS A 213 8.75 4.50 4.35
CA LYS A 213 8.15 4.30 3.03
C LYS A 213 7.13 3.16 3.05
N THR A 214 7.51 1.99 3.58
CA THR A 214 6.63 0.81 3.64
C THR A 214 5.40 1.07 4.51
N VAL A 215 5.55 1.77 5.64
CA VAL A 215 4.43 2.18 6.49
C VAL A 215 3.53 3.19 5.79
N LEU A 216 4.08 4.20 5.12
CA LEU A 216 3.30 5.18 4.37
C LEU A 216 2.53 4.53 3.21
N PHE A 217 3.14 3.60 2.48
CA PHE A 217 2.47 2.81 1.45
C PHE A 217 1.30 2.02 2.01
N SER A 218 1.53 1.30 3.12
CA SER A 218 0.48 0.50 3.75
C SER A 218 -0.70 1.35 4.23
N LEU A 219 -0.44 2.53 4.79
CA LEU A 219 -1.47 3.47 5.20
C LEU A 219 -2.23 4.06 3.99
N ALA A 220 -1.52 4.48 2.95
CA ALA A 220 -2.14 5.04 1.75
C ALA A 220 -3.08 4.01 1.09
N VAL A 221 -2.60 2.78 0.90
CA VAL A 221 -3.36 1.69 0.29
C VAL A 221 -4.56 1.27 1.14
N ALA A 222 -4.42 1.26 2.47
CA ALA A 222 -5.52 0.88 3.35
C ALA A 222 -6.59 1.98 3.46
N LEU A 223 -6.19 3.25 3.57
CA LEU A 223 -7.11 4.33 3.93
C LEU A 223 -7.81 4.96 2.73
N ILE A 224 -7.12 5.14 1.60
CA ILE A 224 -7.69 5.88 0.46
C ILE A 224 -8.92 5.19 -0.15
N PRO A 225 -8.90 3.86 -0.45
CA PRO A 225 -10.07 3.17 -0.96
C PRO A 225 -11.23 3.12 0.05
N MET A 226 -10.92 3.00 1.33
CA MET A 226 -11.94 2.99 2.38
C MET A 226 -12.59 4.36 2.58
N ALA A 227 -11.79 5.44 2.50
CA ALA A 227 -12.33 6.80 2.53
C ALA A 227 -13.27 7.06 1.35
N ALA A 228 -12.91 6.60 0.15
CA ALA A 228 -13.78 6.67 -1.02
C ALA A 228 -15.09 5.92 -0.76
N GLY A 229 -15.03 4.67 -0.29
CA GLY A 229 -16.23 3.89 0.03
C GLY A 229 -17.14 4.53 1.11
N LEU A 230 -16.54 5.19 2.09
CA LEU A 230 -17.28 5.79 3.20
C LEU A 230 -17.89 7.16 2.87
N TYR A 231 -17.19 8.00 2.10
CA TYR A 231 -17.54 9.41 1.92
C TYR A 231 -18.04 9.79 0.53
N ASP A 232 -17.77 9.00 -0.51
CA ASP A 232 -18.25 9.30 -1.85
C ASP A 232 -19.75 9.05 -1.95
N THR A 233 -20.51 10.16 -1.86
CA THR A 233 -21.99 10.21 -1.93
C THR A 233 -22.49 10.29 -3.36
N GLY A 234 -21.76 9.78 -4.34
CA GLY A 234 -22.21 9.78 -5.73
C GLY A 234 -23.57 9.10 -5.85
N GLU A 235 -24.58 9.87 -6.28
CA GLU A 235 -25.82 9.33 -6.81
C GLU A 235 -25.45 8.39 -7.96
N ARG A 236 -25.72 7.09 -7.78
CA ARG A 236 -25.56 6.00 -8.74
C ARG A 236 -24.17 5.93 -9.40
N THR A 237 -23.43 4.90 -8.99
CA THR A 237 -22.42 4.18 -9.80
C THR A 237 -21.83 4.99 -10.97
N GLN A 238 -21.24 6.16 -10.71
CA GLN A 238 -20.45 6.81 -11.75
C GLN A 238 -19.04 6.21 -11.66
N PRO A 239 -18.56 5.54 -12.72
CA PRO A 239 -17.19 5.03 -12.80
C PRO A 239 -16.13 6.12 -12.53
N ASP A 240 -16.49 7.38 -12.72
CA ASP A 240 -15.63 8.54 -12.47
C ASP A 240 -15.23 8.72 -10.98
N SER A 241 -16.05 8.28 -10.03
CA SER A 241 -15.71 8.41 -8.60
C SER A 241 -14.73 7.32 -8.13
N GLU A 242 -14.87 6.09 -8.64
CA GLU A 242 -13.95 4.99 -8.35
C GLU A 242 -12.58 5.24 -9.00
N LEU A 243 -12.58 5.69 -10.27
CA LEU A 243 -11.36 6.08 -10.97
C LEU A 243 -10.64 7.24 -10.26
N GLY A 244 -11.39 8.22 -9.73
CA GLY A 244 -10.82 9.30 -8.95
C GLY A 244 -10.17 8.85 -7.65
N GLY A 245 -10.72 7.85 -6.97
CA GLY A 245 -10.12 7.22 -5.79
C GLY A 245 -8.83 6.49 -6.12
N LEU A 246 -8.83 5.69 -7.18
CA LEU A 246 -7.66 4.99 -7.68
C LEU A 246 -6.55 5.95 -8.11
N ALA A 247 -6.89 6.99 -8.88
CA ALA A 247 -5.92 8.00 -9.32
C ALA A 247 -5.25 8.71 -8.13
N ARG A 248 -6.02 9.06 -7.09
CA ARG A 248 -5.48 9.64 -5.85
C ARG A 248 -4.53 8.68 -5.14
N MET A 249 -4.87 7.40 -5.05
CA MET A 249 -4.01 6.38 -4.44
C MET A 249 -2.70 6.26 -5.20
N PHE A 250 -2.74 6.12 -6.52
CA PHE A 250 -1.54 6.07 -7.35
C PHE A 250 -0.68 7.33 -7.21
N ALA A 251 -1.28 8.51 -7.21
CA ALA A 251 -0.57 9.77 -7.02
C ALA A 251 0.16 9.83 -5.68
N VAL A 252 -0.46 9.33 -4.59
CA VAL A 252 0.19 9.26 -3.27
C VAL A 252 1.33 8.25 -3.28
N LEU A 253 1.13 7.07 -3.85
CA LEU A 253 2.21 6.08 -3.95
C LEU A 253 3.42 6.62 -4.71
N LEU A 254 3.19 7.29 -5.85
CA LEU A 254 4.26 7.92 -6.62
C LEU A 254 4.94 9.07 -5.86
N LEU A 255 4.18 9.86 -5.09
CA LEU A 255 4.75 10.91 -4.24
C LEU A 255 5.66 10.35 -3.15
N ILE A 256 5.23 9.28 -2.48
CA ILE A 256 6.02 8.60 -1.45
C ILE A 256 7.26 7.99 -2.08
N GLU A 257 7.13 7.36 -3.27
CA GLU A 257 8.24 6.77 -4.02
C GLU A 257 9.30 7.82 -4.35
N ASN A 258 8.89 8.94 -4.96
CA ASN A 258 9.81 10.04 -5.31
C ASN A 258 10.46 10.64 -4.05
N GLY A 259 9.69 10.84 -2.96
CA GLY A 259 10.25 11.32 -1.69
C GLY A 259 11.28 10.37 -1.09
N SER A 260 11.05 9.06 -1.18
CA SER A 260 11.98 8.03 -0.74
C SER A 260 13.27 8.03 -1.58
N LEU A 261 13.14 8.18 -2.91
CA LEU A 261 14.31 8.28 -3.80
C LEU A 261 15.19 9.48 -3.42
N VAL A 262 14.59 10.64 -3.18
CA VAL A 262 15.35 11.82 -2.72
C VAL A 262 16.05 11.52 -1.39
N GLY A 263 15.37 10.89 -0.42
CA GLY A 263 15.96 10.55 0.88
C GLY A 263 17.06 9.49 0.84
N ASN A 264 17.07 8.61 -0.18
CA ASN A 264 18.05 7.54 -0.32
C ASN A 264 19.27 7.91 -1.17
N TYR A 265 19.15 8.89 -2.08
CA TYR A 265 20.18 9.19 -3.08
C TYR A 265 20.72 10.62 -3.00
N TYR A 266 20.17 11.49 -2.18
CA TYR A 266 20.64 12.84 -1.87
C TYR A 266 20.93 12.99 -0.36
#